data_e631aaf1a7b49178148ccc9442a38e08
#
_entry.id   e631aaf1a7b49178148ccc9442a38e08
#
_cell.length_a   1.000
_cell.length_b   1.000
_cell.length_c   1.000
_cell.angle_alpha   90.00
_cell.angle_beta   90.00
_cell.angle_gamma   90.00
#
_symmetry.space_group_name_H-M   'P 1'
#
loop_
_entity.id
_entity.type
_entity.pdbx_description
1 polymer ?
#
loop_
_entity_poly.entity_id
_entity_poly.type
_entity_poly.pdbx_seq_one_letter_code
_entity_poly.pdbx_strand_id
1 'polypeptide(L)'
;MQFICCHLKDNSQKSMSEFTINNQYEPAGDQPKAIAQLVAGVKSGAQQQILLGVTGSGKTFTIANVIQQVQKPTLILTHNKTLTAQLYGEFKQFFPDNSVEYFVSYYDYYQPESYIPVTDTFIEKDLQINEEIDKLRLRATAAMLSGRRDIIVVSSVSCIYGMGNPADYKQGIIEVVKGQRISRNTFLYQLTLGLYSRADIDPDRGNFRVRGDTVEINLPYVDYAYRITFFGDEIEEIESFDLQSGKRIAQMNEASIFPANLYVTNKDRQMEVLNAIQDELNAQVKYFERDGHYLEAKRIYERVTFDIEMIRELGYCTGVENYSRFFDNRKPGTRPFCLLDYFPNDFLMIVDESHVTLPQVRGMHGGDRARDRKSVV
;
A
#
# COMPACT_ATOMS: atom_id res chain seq x y z
N MET A 1 10.18 3.75 27.19
CA MET A 1 9.95 2.92 26.01
C MET A 1 10.73 3.57 24.87
N GLN A 2 11.90 3.05 24.53
CA GLN A 2 12.76 3.64 23.48
C GLN A 2 12.23 3.21 22.12
N PHE A 3 11.71 4.16 21.36
CA PHE A 3 11.40 3.95 19.95
C PHE A 3 12.71 3.90 19.17
N ILE A 4 13.04 2.75 18.62
CA ILE A 4 14.13 2.61 17.69
C ILE A 4 13.68 3.23 16.37
N CYS A 5 14.21 4.42 16.09
CA CYS A 5 14.10 5.11 14.82
C CYS A 5 14.74 4.22 13.76
N CYS A 6 13.96 3.68 12.80
CA CYS A 6 14.51 3.09 11.59
C CYS A 6 15.19 4.21 10.81
N HIS A 7 16.48 4.40 11.04
CA HIS A 7 17.34 5.18 10.17
C HIS A 7 17.33 4.51 8.80
N LEU A 8 16.75 5.18 7.82
CA LEU A 8 17.17 4.99 6.44
C LEU A 8 18.62 5.47 6.42
N LYS A 9 19.56 4.52 6.51
CA LYS A 9 20.98 4.82 6.51
C LYS A 9 21.34 5.54 5.23
N ASP A 10 22.11 6.58 5.40
CA ASP A 10 22.87 7.32 4.39
C ASP A 10 23.35 6.37 3.28
N ASN A 11 22.78 6.50 2.08
CA ASN A 11 23.04 5.62 0.95
C ASN A 11 24.17 6.15 0.07
N SER A 12 25.37 6.29 0.64
CA SER A 12 26.57 6.50 -0.19
C SER A 12 27.25 5.19 -0.65
N GLN A 13 26.67 4.02 -0.33
CA GLN A 13 26.92 2.72 -0.97
C GLN A 13 25.69 1.85 -0.75
N LYS A 14 25.04 1.38 -1.82
CA LYS A 14 24.02 0.33 -1.79
C LYS A 14 24.63 -0.98 -1.25
N SER A 15 24.91 -1.06 0.05
CA SER A 15 25.04 -2.36 0.71
C SER A 15 23.63 -2.90 0.80
N MET A 16 23.35 -3.98 0.06
CA MET A 16 22.11 -4.72 0.21
C MET A 16 22.02 -5.15 1.67
N SER A 17 21.07 -4.57 2.42
CA SER A 17 20.82 -4.99 3.79
C SER A 17 20.35 -6.43 3.76
N GLU A 18 21.02 -7.30 4.55
CA GLU A 18 20.71 -8.71 4.64
C GLU A 18 19.76 -8.98 5.80
N PHE A 19 18.93 -10.00 5.67
CA PHE A 19 18.13 -10.49 6.80
C PHE A 19 19.05 -11.06 7.87
N THR A 20 18.95 -10.51 9.07
CA THR A 20 19.71 -10.98 10.24
C THR A 20 18.74 -11.19 11.40
N ILE A 21 18.63 -12.44 11.86
CA ILE A 21 17.84 -12.77 13.04
C ILE A 21 18.56 -12.30 14.29
N ASN A 22 17.90 -11.48 15.09
CA ASN A 22 18.32 -11.13 16.43
C ASN A 22 17.55 -12.04 17.42
N ASN A 23 18.13 -13.17 17.78
CA ASN A 23 17.45 -14.14 18.62
C ASN A 23 18.43 -14.82 19.59
N GLN A 24 17.89 -15.15 20.78
CA GLN A 24 18.60 -15.88 21.84
C GLN A 24 18.42 -17.41 21.72
N TYR A 25 17.59 -17.88 20.79
CA TYR A 25 17.26 -19.29 20.62
C TYR A 25 17.97 -19.89 19.41
N GLU A 26 18.38 -21.15 19.54
CA GLU A 26 18.89 -21.94 18.43
C GLU A 26 17.83 -22.96 17.97
N PRO A 27 17.80 -23.29 16.66
CA PRO A 27 16.92 -24.35 16.17
C PRO A 27 17.14 -25.67 16.86
N ALA A 28 16.07 -26.27 17.39
CA ALA A 28 16.13 -27.50 18.18
C ALA A 28 15.23 -28.61 17.61
N GLY A 29 15.45 -29.85 18.02
CA GLY A 29 14.68 -31.01 17.57
C GLY A 29 14.75 -31.24 16.07
N ASP A 30 13.60 -31.29 15.40
CA ASP A 30 13.50 -31.46 13.93
C ASP A 30 13.68 -30.18 13.13
N GLN A 31 13.73 -29.00 13.78
CA GLN A 31 13.83 -27.69 13.09
C GLN A 31 15.07 -27.57 12.21
N PRO A 32 16.31 -27.95 12.64
CA PRO A 32 17.48 -27.85 11.77
C PRO A 32 17.35 -28.63 10.47
N LYS A 33 16.75 -29.81 10.53
CA LYS A 33 16.51 -30.66 9.36
C LYS A 33 15.46 -30.03 8.43
N ALA A 34 14.35 -29.52 8.99
CA ALA A 34 13.29 -28.87 8.26
C ALA A 34 13.82 -27.59 7.55
N ILE A 35 14.60 -26.75 8.24
CA ILE A 35 15.23 -25.56 7.69
C ILE A 35 16.13 -25.94 6.49
N ALA A 36 17.03 -26.91 6.68
CA ALA A 36 17.95 -27.35 5.63
C ALA A 36 17.21 -27.85 4.37
N GLN A 37 16.13 -28.63 4.56
CA GLN A 37 15.31 -29.14 3.44
C GLN A 37 14.57 -28.02 2.72
N LEU A 38 13.94 -27.09 3.44
CA LEU A 38 13.22 -25.97 2.86
C LEU A 38 14.17 -25.04 2.07
N VAL A 39 15.32 -24.71 2.64
CA VAL A 39 16.33 -23.87 2.00
C VAL A 39 16.87 -24.56 0.74
N ALA A 40 17.19 -25.87 0.81
CA ALA A 40 17.64 -26.63 -0.35
C ALA A 40 16.57 -26.64 -1.47
N GLY A 41 15.30 -26.84 -1.10
CA GLY A 41 14.20 -26.79 -2.05
C GLY A 41 14.06 -25.42 -2.73
N VAL A 42 14.11 -24.31 -1.97
CA VAL A 42 14.07 -22.97 -2.57
C VAL A 42 15.26 -22.73 -3.51
N LYS A 43 16.47 -23.13 -3.09
CA LYS A 43 17.69 -22.95 -3.93
C LYS A 43 17.68 -23.81 -5.19
N SER A 44 17.03 -24.98 -5.15
CA SER A 44 16.88 -25.86 -6.32
C SER A 44 15.71 -25.46 -7.24
N GLY A 45 14.95 -24.42 -6.89
CA GLY A 45 13.83 -23.93 -7.69
C GLY A 45 12.53 -24.74 -7.50
N ALA A 46 12.36 -25.44 -6.39
CA ALA A 46 11.11 -26.11 -6.06
C ALA A 46 9.97 -25.10 -5.99
N GLN A 47 8.92 -25.34 -6.78
CA GLN A 47 7.79 -24.41 -6.88
C GLN A 47 6.93 -24.38 -5.62
N GLN A 48 6.84 -25.49 -4.91
CA GLN A 48 6.00 -25.64 -3.72
C GLN A 48 6.69 -26.55 -2.70
N GLN A 49 6.55 -26.18 -1.42
CA GLN A 49 6.98 -26.99 -0.29
C GLN A 49 5.96 -26.87 0.83
N ILE A 50 5.82 -27.88 1.65
CA ILE A 50 4.90 -27.88 2.79
C ILE A 50 5.69 -28.15 4.07
N LEU A 51 5.59 -27.23 5.04
CA LEU A 51 6.03 -27.42 6.40
C LEU A 51 4.83 -27.87 7.25
N LEU A 52 4.86 -29.10 7.72
CA LEU A 52 3.83 -29.64 8.61
C LEU A 52 4.36 -29.70 10.04
N GLY A 53 3.62 -29.11 10.97
CA GLY A 53 3.98 -29.12 12.39
C GLY A 53 2.78 -28.77 13.26
N VAL A 54 2.73 -29.36 14.45
CA VAL A 54 1.69 -29.06 15.45
C VAL A 54 1.80 -27.62 15.95
N THR A 55 0.74 -27.08 16.56
CA THR A 55 0.78 -25.81 17.24
C THR A 55 1.86 -25.81 18.33
N GLY A 56 2.64 -24.72 18.41
CA GLY A 56 3.74 -24.61 19.37
C GLY A 56 5.05 -25.30 18.97
N SER A 57 5.14 -25.95 17.78
CA SER A 57 6.37 -26.59 17.31
C SER A 57 7.45 -25.59 16.81
N GLY A 58 7.21 -24.29 16.89
CA GLY A 58 8.14 -23.26 16.45
C GLY A 58 8.18 -23.09 14.92
N LYS A 59 7.06 -23.30 14.21
CA LYS A 59 6.97 -23.08 12.76
C LYS A 59 7.43 -21.68 12.35
N THR A 60 7.00 -20.64 13.06
CA THR A 60 7.38 -19.23 12.80
C THR A 60 8.89 -19.04 12.87
N PHE A 61 9.52 -19.59 13.90
CA PHE A 61 10.98 -19.54 14.06
C PHE A 61 11.72 -20.34 12.98
N THR A 62 11.20 -21.51 12.60
CA THR A 62 11.72 -22.29 11.46
C THR A 62 11.69 -21.47 10.18
N ILE A 63 10.58 -20.80 9.90
CA ILE A 63 10.42 -19.95 8.70
C ILE A 63 11.33 -18.71 8.77
N ALA A 64 11.49 -18.08 9.92
CA ALA A 64 12.44 -16.97 10.09
C ALA A 64 13.87 -17.38 9.72
N ASN A 65 14.31 -18.56 10.16
CA ASN A 65 15.62 -19.10 9.77
C ASN A 65 15.73 -19.41 8.27
N VAL A 66 14.65 -19.86 7.63
CA VAL A 66 14.62 -20.05 6.16
C VAL A 66 14.77 -18.72 5.46
N ILE A 67 14.03 -17.67 5.86
CA ILE A 67 14.11 -16.31 5.29
C ILE A 67 15.55 -15.79 5.39
N GLN A 68 16.18 -15.89 6.56
CA GLN A 68 17.57 -15.48 6.75
C GLN A 68 18.53 -16.21 5.81
N GLN A 69 18.36 -17.51 5.57
CA GLN A 69 19.29 -18.28 4.72
C GLN A 69 19.02 -18.12 3.21
N VAL A 70 17.79 -17.73 2.84
CA VAL A 70 17.38 -17.56 1.45
C VAL A 70 17.59 -16.13 0.95
N GLN A 71 17.53 -15.13 1.85
CA GLN A 71 17.77 -13.71 1.54
C GLN A 71 16.87 -13.14 0.42
N LYS A 72 15.59 -13.50 0.43
CA LYS A 72 14.61 -12.99 -0.55
C LYS A 72 13.54 -12.14 0.10
N PRO A 73 13.07 -11.07 -0.56
CA PRO A 73 11.84 -10.38 -0.13
C PRO A 73 10.74 -11.39 0.11
N THR A 74 10.01 -11.26 1.20
CA THR A 74 9.08 -12.30 1.65
C THR A 74 7.68 -11.73 1.88
N LEU A 75 6.67 -12.41 1.33
CA LEU A 75 5.26 -12.19 1.64
C LEU A 75 4.76 -13.35 2.50
N ILE A 76 4.17 -13.02 3.65
CA ILE A 76 3.50 -13.97 4.54
C ILE A 76 2.00 -13.72 4.48
N LEU A 77 1.26 -14.67 3.94
CA LEU A 77 -0.19 -14.59 3.78
C LEU A 77 -0.90 -15.36 4.88
N THR A 78 -1.83 -14.69 5.56
CA THR A 78 -2.66 -15.25 6.64
C THR A 78 -4.15 -15.12 6.32
N HIS A 79 -5.00 -15.87 7.01
CA HIS A 79 -6.44 -15.86 6.74
C HIS A 79 -7.25 -14.82 7.55
N ASN A 80 -6.67 -14.17 8.58
CA ASN A 80 -7.37 -13.16 9.37
C ASN A 80 -6.45 -12.09 9.96
N LYS A 81 -7.00 -10.92 10.35
CA LYS A 81 -6.28 -9.77 10.90
C LYS A 81 -5.53 -10.10 12.20
N THR A 82 -6.12 -10.91 13.09
CA THR A 82 -5.54 -11.23 14.42
C THR A 82 -4.25 -12.03 14.26
N LEU A 83 -4.28 -13.06 13.43
CA LEU A 83 -3.10 -13.87 13.15
C LEU A 83 -2.02 -13.07 12.39
N THR A 84 -2.44 -12.19 11.46
CA THR A 84 -1.52 -11.27 10.80
C THR A 84 -0.78 -10.40 11.82
N ALA A 85 -1.51 -9.83 12.80
CA ALA A 85 -0.92 -8.97 13.83
C ALA A 85 0.05 -9.75 14.74
N GLN A 86 -0.31 -10.99 15.12
CA GLN A 86 0.56 -11.84 15.91
C GLN A 86 1.86 -12.14 15.15
N LEU A 87 1.78 -12.64 13.92
CA LEU A 87 2.97 -12.95 13.11
C LEU A 87 3.80 -11.70 12.81
N TYR A 88 3.17 -10.56 12.53
CA TYR A 88 3.89 -9.29 12.40
C TYR A 88 4.72 -8.98 13.64
N GLY A 89 4.15 -9.11 14.84
CA GLY A 89 4.85 -8.94 16.10
C GLY A 89 6.02 -9.90 16.29
N GLU A 90 5.83 -11.19 15.99
CA GLU A 90 6.87 -12.21 16.06
C GLU A 90 8.02 -11.93 15.07
N PHE A 91 7.72 -11.65 13.80
CA PHE A 91 8.73 -11.33 12.80
C PHE A 91 9.46 -10.02 13.08
N LYS A 92 8.78 -9.01 13.64
CA LYS A 92 9.40 -7.76 14.09
C LYS A 92 10.42 -7.99 15.21
N GLN A 93 10.18 -8.96 16.09
CA GLN A 93 11.13 -9.35 17.13
C GLN A 93 12.31 -10.13 16.56
N PHE A 94 12.09 -11.03 15.58
CA PHE A 94 13.17 -11.77 14.93
C PHE A 94 14.06 -10.88 14.05
N PHE A 95 13.48 -9.89 13.40
CA PHE A 95 14.15 -9.01 12.44
C PHE A 95 14.00 -7.52 12.81
N PRO A 96 14.54 -7.08 13.95
CA PRO A 96 14.35 -5.69 14.44
C PRO A 96 14.97 -4.63 13.52
N ASP A 97 16.06 -4.97 12.80
CA ASP A 97 16.80 -4.06 11.93
C ASP A 97 16.36 -4.12 10.45
N ASN A 98 15.51 -5.09 10.11
CA ASN A 98 14.98 -5.27 8.76
C ASN A 98 13.58 -4.64 8.62
N SER A 99 13.12 -4.49 7.38
CA SER A 99 11.79 -3.96 7.10
C SER A 99 10.75 -5.04 7.25
N VAL A 100 10.04 -5.06 8.38
CA VAL A 100 8.89 -5.92 8.61
C VAL A 100 7.65 -5.04 8.57
N GLU A 101 6.75 -5.31 7.62
CA GLU A 101 5.61 -4.46 7.30
C GLU A 101 4.28 -5.20 7.48
N TYR A 102 3.24 -4.45 7.83
CA TYR A 102 1.90 -4.96 8.09
C TYR A 102 0.93 -4.51 7.03
N PHE A 103 0.20 -5.45 6.41
CA PHE A 103 -0.71 -5.13 5.32
C PHE A 103 -2.04 -5.88 5.47
N VAL A 104 -3.07 -5.19 5.95
CA VAL A 104 -4.42 -5.72 6.11
C VAL A 104 -5.47 -4.76 5.54
N SER A 105 -6.73 -5.15 5.54
CA SER A 105 -7.83 -4.25 5.17
C SER A 105 -7.89 -3.06 6.13
N TYR A 106 -7.92 -1.85 5.58
CA TYR A 106 -7.99 -0.59 6.34
C TYR A 106 -9.41 -0.21 6.76
N TYR A 107 -10.43 -1.00 6.36
CA TYR A 107 -11.79 -0.79 6.82
C TYR A 107 -11.99 -1.39 8.21
N ASP A 108 -12.41 -0.56 9.17
CA ASP A 108 -12.91 -1.02 10.47
C ASP A 108 -14.38 -1.43 10.36
N TYR A 109 -15.13 -0.72 9.55
CA TYR A 109 -16.50 -1.03 9.18
C TYR A 109 -16.68 -0.90 7.67
N TYR A 110 -17.40 -1.84 7.08
CA TYR A 110 -17.74 -1.84 5.67
C TYR A 110 -19.16 -2.37 5.48
N GLN A 111 -20.08 -1.51 5.11
CA GLN A 111 -21.42 -1.86 4.70
C GLN A 111 -21.54 -1.60 3.20
N PRO A 112 -21.68 -2.65 2.37
CA PRO A 112 -21.93 -2.46 0.97
C PRO A 112 -23.31 -1.83 0.77
N GLU A 113 -23.46 -1.03 -0.26
CA GLU A 113 -24.77 -0.57 -0.66
C GLU A 113 -25.65 -1.76 -1.05
N SER A 114 -26.91 -1.68 -0.68
CA SER A 114 -27.91 -2.71 -0.96
C SER A 114 -29.26 -2.07 -1.22
N TYR A 115 -30.00 -2.65 -2.15
CA TYR A 115 -31.37 -2.24 -2.42
C TYR A 115 -32.32 -3.39 -2.14
N ILE A 116 -33.34 -3.14 -1.31
CA ILE A 116 -34.39 -4.11 -0.96
C ILE A 116 -35.66 -3.72 -1.74
N PRO A 117 -35.94 -4.37 -2.89
CA PRO A 117 -37.04 -3.98 -3.77
C PRO A 117 -38.43 -4.06 -3.10
N VAL A 118 -38.61 -5.02 -2.17
CA VAL A 118 -39.91 -5.26 -1.48
C VAL A 118 -40.35 -4.08 -0.62
N THR A 119 -39.40 -3.36 -0.03
CA THR A 119 -39.67 -2.23 0.87
C THR A 119 -39.23 -0.89 0.27
N ASP A 120 -38.74 -0.88 -0.99
CA ASP A 120 -38.13 0.28 -1.63
C ASP A 120 -37.07 0.96 -0.73
N THR A 121 -36.34 0.14 0.00
CA THR A 121 -35.34 0.62 0.95
C THR A 121 -33.93 0.54 0.31
N PHE A 122 -33.30 1.66 0.21
CA PHE A 122 -31.88 1.75 -0.18
C PHE A 122 -31.01 1.92 1.06
N ILE A 123 -30.06 1.03 1.20
CA ILE A 123 -29.02 1.08 2.23
C ILE A 123 -27.79 1.65 1.58
N GLU A 124 -27.38 2.83 1.98
CA GLU A 124 -26.18 3.49 1.46
C GLU A 124 -24.92 2.72 1.85
N LYS A 125 -23.89 2.83 1.00
CA LYS A 125 -22.54 2.35 1.34
C LYS A 125 -22.04 3.15 2.53
N ASP A 126 -21.70 2.47 3.62
CA ASP A 126 -21.05 3.06 4.78
C ASP A 126 -19.70 2.37 5.02
N LEU A 127 -18.65 3.17 5.22
CA LEU A 127 -17.31 2.69 5.46
C LEU A 127 -16.56 3.60 6.40
N GLN A 128 -15.85 2.98 7.32
CA GLN A 128 -14.95 3.67 8.24
C GLN A 128 -13.53 3.19 8.00
N ILE A 129 -12.67 4.12 7.61
CA ILE A 129 -11.26 3.88 7.36
C ILE A 129 -10.49 4.05 8.66
N ASN A 130 -9.62 3.08 8.96
CA ASN A 130 -8.65 3.17 10.04
C ASN A 130 -7.37 3.82 9.51
N GLU A 131 -7.12 5.05 9.93
CA GLU A 131 -5.97 5.86 9.47
C GLU A 131 -4.62 5.23 9.83
N GLU A 132 -4.51 4.57 10.98
CA GLU A 132 -3.26 3.90 11.37
C GLU A 132 -2.97 2.68 10.49
N ILE A 133 -4.01 1.92 10.11
CA ILE A 133 -3.85 0.80 9.17
C ILE A 133 -3.53 1.31 7.77
N ASP A 134 -4.14 2.42 7.33
CA ASP A 134 -3.84 3.03 6.04
C ASP A 134 -2.38 3.50 5.97
N LYS A 135 -1.88 4.14 7.01
CA LYS A 135 -0.45 4.49 7.16
C LYS A 135 0.45 3.25 7.03
N LEU A 136 0.13 2.14 7.70
CA LEU A 136 0.92 0.91 7.62
C LEU A 136 0.91 0.31 6.20
N ARG A 137 -0.20 0.44 5.48
CA ARG A 137 -0.29 0.02 4.07
C ARG A 137 0.58 0.87 3.16
N LEU A 138 0.51 2.20 3.30
CA LEU A 138 1.37 3.13 2.57
C LEU A 138 2.85 2.87 2.87
N ARG A 139 3.17 2.60 4.14
CA ARG A 139 4.53 2.27 4.58
C ARG A 139 5.04 0.98 3.92
N ALA A 140 4.23 -0.08 3.90
CA ALA A 140 4.58 -1.33 3.23
C ALA A 140 4.85 -1.11 1.73
N THR A 141 4.00 -0.32 1.07
CA THR A 141 4.15 0.03 -0.35
C THR A 141 5.43 0.83 -0.61
N ALA A 142 5.70 1.85 0.22
CA ALA A 142 6.91 2.66 0.13
C ALA A 142 8.17 1.79 0.34
N ALA A 143 8.16 0.89 1.34
CA ALA A 143 9.25 -0.03 1.60
C ALA A 143 9.55 -0.93 0.39
N MET A 144 8.53 -1.53 -0.24
CA MET A 144 8.69 -2.39 -1.41
C MET A 144 9.29 -1.64 -2.62
N LEU A 145 8.95 -0.37 -2.80
CA LEU A 145 9.42 0.44 -3.92
C LEU A 145 10.73 1.21 -3.63
N SER A 146 11.22 1.19 -2.38
CA SER A 146 12.50 1.82 -1.99
C SER A 146 13.75 1.15 -2.56
N GLY A 147 13.60 -0.01 -3.20
CA GLY A 147 14.72 -0.82 -3.72
C GLY A 147 15.40 -1.71 -2.67
N ARG A 148 14.91 -1.73 -1.42
CA ARG A 148 15.35 -2.68 -0.38
C ARG A 148 14.95 -4.10 -0.77
N ARG A 149 15.75 -5.08 -0.34
CA ARG A 149 15.44 -6.50 -0.54
C ARG A 149 15.18 -7.24 0.78
N ASP A 150 15.51 -6.65 1.89
CA ASP A 150 15.32 -7.17 3.25
C ASP A 150 13.93 -6.82 3.81
N ILE A 151 12.90 -7.15 3.04
CA ILE A 151 11.50 -6.80 3.35
C ILE A 151 10.68 -8.06 3.61
N ILE A 152 9.97 -8.08 4.73
CA ILE A 152 8.94 -9.06 5.07
C ILE A 152 7.61 -8.31 5.17
N VAL A 153 6.65 -8.67 4.33
CA VAL A 153 5.27 -8.16 4.45
C VAL A 153 4.39 -9.25 5.02
N VAL A 154 3.80 -9.01 6.18
CA VAL A 154 2.80 -9.91 6.77
C VAL A 154 1.42 -9.37 6.42
N SER A 155 0.66 -10.14 5.64
CA SER A 155 -0.60 -9.70 5.07
C SER A 155 -1.74 -10.66 5.31
N SER A 156 -2.95 -10.13 5.42
CA SER A 156 -4.17 -10.91 5.26
C SER A 156 -4.51 -11.07 3.77
N VAL A 157 -5.59 -11.79 3.46
CA VAL A 157 -6.11 -11.93 2.08
C VAL A 157 -6.43 -10.60 1.39
N SER A 158 -6.40 -9.47 2.11
CA SER A 158 -6.55 -8.13 1.51
C SER A 158 -5.44 -7.78 0.49
N CYS A 159 -4.32 -8.50 0.50
CA CYS A 159 -3.23 -8.33 -0.47
C CYS A 159 -3.62 -8.67 -1.92
N ILE A 160 -4.70 -9.41 -2.13
CA ILE A 160 -5.19 -9.77 -3.47
C ILE A 160 -6.21 -8.76 -4.03
N TYR A 161 -6.66 -7.81 -3.22
CA TYR A 161 -7.56 -6.74 -3.69
C TYR A 161 -6.80 -5.62 -4.38
N GLY A 162 -7.54 -4.89 -5.23
CA GLY A 162 -6.99 -3.85 -6.07
C GLY A 162 -6.18 -2.81 -5.30
N MET A 163 -5.03 -2.51 -5.87
CA MET A 163 -4.14 -1.41 -5.54
C MET A 163 -3.87 -0.59 -6.79
N GLY A 164 -3.30 0.60 -6.64
CA GLY A 164 -2.83 1.37 -7.78
C GLY A 164 -1.74 0.65 -8.58
N ASN A 165 -1.48 1.14 -9.78
CA ASN A 165 -0.42 0.61 -10.64
C ASN A 165 0.97 0.90 -10.01
N PRO A 166 1.80 -0.13 -9.74
CA PRO A 166 3.12 0.07 -9.16
C PRO A 166 4.03 0.99 -9.99
N ALA A 167 3.89 0.97 -11.32
CA ALA A 167 4.68 1.83 -12.21
C ALA A 167 4.30 3.30 -12.07
N ASP A 168 3.01 3.62 -12.02
CA ASP A 168 2.52 4.99 -11.84
C ASP A 168 2.89 5.52 -10.44
N TYR A 169 2.75 4.68 -9.41
CA TYR A 169 3.17 5.03 -8.05
C TYR A 169 4.68 5.31 -7.98
N LYS A 170 5.51 4.48 -8.63
CA LYS A 170 6.96 4.68 -8.70
C LYS A 170 7.34 5.96 -9.42
N GLN A 171 6.63 6.34 -10.50
CA GLN A 171 6.84 7.60 -11.20
C GLN A 171 6.46 8.82 -10.36
N GLY A 172 5.53 8.65 -9.42
CA GLY A 172 5.12 9.69 -8.48
C GLY A 172 6.09 9.92 -7.31
N ILE A 173 7.17 9.16 -7.18
CA ILE A 173 8.18 9.35 -6.14
C ILE A 173 8.99 10.60 -6.47
N ILE A 174 9.06 11.53 -5.52
CA ILE A 174 9.87 12.75 -5.64
C ILE A 174 11.19 12.52 -4.92
N GLU A 175 12.27 12.52 -5.67
CA GLU A 175 13.61 12.45 -5.10
C GLU A 175 14.18 13.85 -4.98
N VAL A 176 14.69 14.18 -3.81
CA VAL A 176 15.34 15.46 -3.50
C VAL A 176 16.75 15.22 -2.99
N VAL A 177 17.66 16.02 -3.48
CA VAL A 177 19.09 15.95 -3.12
C VAL A 177 19.57 17.34 -2.72
N LYS A 178 20.37 17.43 -1.66
CA LYS A 178 21.00 18.68 -1.25
C LYS A 178 21.85 19.26 -2.40
N GLY A 179 21.70 20.55 -2.69
CA GLY A 179 22.33 21.21 -3.83
C GLY A 179 21.60 21.03 -5.18
N GLN A 180 20.48 20.31 -5.18
CA GLN A 180 19.67 20.15 -6.40
C GLN A 180 19.04 21.48 -6.80
N ARG A 181 19.16 21.82 -8.09
CA ARG A 181 18.52 23.01 -8.66
C ARG A 181 17.13 22.67 -9.13
N ILE A 182 16.15 23.17 -8.40
CA ILE A 182 14.73 23.05 -8.69
C ILE A 182 14.00 24.26 -8.09
N SER A 183 13.12 24.93 -8.85
CA SER A 183 12.35 26.00 -8.27
C SER A 183 11.37 25.47 -7.23
N ARG A 184 11.18 26.23 -6.14
CA ARG A 184 10.20 25.90 -5.11
C ARG A 184 8.81 25.63 -5.70
N ASN A 185 8.37 26.42 -6.67
CA ASN A 185 7.07 26.24 -7.31
C ASN A 185 6.97 24.91 -8.08
N THR A 186 8.02 24.49 -8.76
CA THR A 186 8.08 23.19 -9.42
C THR A 186 8.01 22.06 -8.40
N PHE A 187 8.73 22.18 -7.28
CA PHE A 187 8.66 21.20 -6.20
C PHE A 187 7.27 21.12 -5.57
N LEU A 188 6.62 22.26 -5.28
CA LEU A 188 5.25 22.28 -4.77
C LEU A 188 4.26 21.65 -5.75
N TYR A 189 4.44 21.89 -7.04
CA TYR A 189 3.64 21.25 -8.08
C TYR A 189 3.84 19.72 -8.09
N GLN A 190 5.07 19.23 -7.93
CA GLN A 190 5.34 17.79 -7.80
C GLN A 190 4.63 17.18 -6.57
N LEU A 191 4.63 17.89 -5.42
CA LEU A 191 3.90 17.44 -4.23
C LEU A 191 2.38 17.30 -4.52
N THR A 192 1.78 18.26 -5.22
CA THR A 192 0.35 18.16 -5.58
C THR A 192 0.08 17.02 -6.57
N LEU A 193 1.00 16.69 -7.47
CA LEU A 193 0.91 15.51 -8.32
C LEU A 193 1.01 14.21 -7.52
N GLY A 194 1.80 14.21 -6.44
CA GLY A 194 1.90 13.12 -5.46
C GLY A 194 0.70 13.04 -4.50
N LEU A 195 -0.38 13.80 -4.75
CA LEU A 195 -1.61 13.88 -3.95
C LEU A 195 -1.39 14.45 -2.54
N TYR A 196 -0.35 15.27 -2.33
CA TYR A 196 -0.21 16.08 -1.13
C TYR A 196 -1.05 17.36 -1.24
N SER A 197 -1.77 17.70 -0.19
CA SER A 197 -2.58 18.92 -0.10
C SER A 197 -1.85 19.99 0.69
N ARG A 198 -2.06 21.27 0.31
CA ARG A 198 -1.51 22.39 1.07
C ARG A 198 -2.41 22.70 2.27
N ALA A 199 -1.83 22.73 3.48
CA ALA A 199 -2.49 23.18 4.69
C ALA A 199 -1.54 24.10 5.48
N ASP A 200 -1.93 25.35 5.65
CA ASP A 200 -1.07 26.36 6.31
C ASP A 200 -1.16 26.28 7.85
N ILE A 201 -2.25 25.73 8.38
CA ILE A 201 -2.49 25.57 9.81
C ILE A 201 -2.60 24.07 10.09
N ASP A 202 -1.72 23.57 10.98
CA ASP A 202 -1.68 22.19 11.49
C ASP A 202 -1.83 21.11 10.40
N PRO A 203 -0.78 20.83 9.62
CA PRO A 203 -0.85 19.92 8.49
C PRO A 203 -1.06 18.48 8.97
N ASP A 204 -2.21 17.93 8.66
CA ASP A 204 -2.49 16.50 8.80
C ASP A 204 -1.57 15.65 7.90
N ARG A 205 -1.63 14.33 8.03
CA ARG A 205 -0.91 13.39 7.19
C ARG A 205 -1.24 13.60 5.70
N GLY A 206 -0.23 13.58 4.85
CA GLY A 206 -0.39 13.84 3.41
C GLY A 206 -0.55 15.32 3.07
N ASN A 207 -0.28 16.22 4.00
CA ASN A 207 -0.30 17.65 3.77
C ASN A 207 1.11 18.25 3.82
N PHE A 208 1.26 19.39 3.17
CA PHE A 208 2.46 20.21 3.28
C PHE A 208 2.12 21.65 3.62
N ARG A 209 3.04 22.36 4.25
CA ARG A 209 2.94 23.81 4.47
C ARG A 209 4.19 24.52 4.01
N VAL A 210 4.03 25.81 3.68
CA VAL A 210 5.12 26.65 3.19
C VAL A 210 5.33 27.82 4.17
N ARG A 211 6.55 27.96 4.70
CA ARG A 211 6.93 29.07 5.57
C ARG A 211 8.20 29.72 5.02
N GLY A 212 8.03 30.87 4.35
CA GLY A 212 9.15 31.53 3.66
C GLY A 212 9.79 30.64 2.62
N ASP A 213 11.06 30.33 2.76
CA ASP A 213 11.82 29.47 1.85
C ASP A 213 11.82 27.99 2.28
N THR A 214 11.04 27.63 3.29
CA THR A 214 10.98 26.28 3.86
C THR A 214 9.64 25.62 3.52
N VAL A 215 9.70 24.37 3.08
CA VAL A 215 8.54 23.49 2.82
C VAL A 215 8.60 22.34 3.84
N GLU A 216 7.57 22.24 4.68
CA GLU A 216 7.39 21.17 5.63
C GLU A 216 6.34 20.18 5.11
N ILE A 217 6.66 18.88 5.10
CA ILE A 217 5.84 17.83 4.48
C ILE A 217 5.54 16.76 5.52
N ASN A 218 4.25 16.61 5.87
CA ASN A 218 3.81 15.55 6.77
C ASN A 218 3.56 14.27 5.96
N LEU A 219 4.50 13.33 6.11
CA LEU A 219 4.51 12.09 5.33
C LEU A 219 3.43 11.11 5.84
N PRO A 220 2.56 10.57 4.99
CA PRO A 220 1.44 9.74 5.45
C PRO A 220 1.85 8.32 5.87
N TYR A 221 3.08 7.89 5.61
CA TYR A 221 3.58 6.52 5.83
C TYR A 221 4.57 6.39 7.00
N VAL A 222 4.94 7.49 7.68
CA VAL A 222 5.86 7.53 8.83
C VAL A 222 5.37 8.50 9.91
N ASP A 223 6.02 8.51 11.09
CA ASP A 223 5.66 9.38 12.24
C ASP A 223 6.52 10.65 12.35
N TYR A 224 7.25 10.98 11.30
CA TYR A 224 8.04 12.21 11.22
C TYR A 224 7.75 12.93 9.91
N ALA A 225 8.11 14.21 9.86
CA ALA A 225 7.97 15.03 8.66
C ALA A 225 9.32 15.39 8.06
N TYR A 226 9.32 15.78 6.79
CA TYR A 226 10.47 16.39 6.15
C TYR A 226 10.35 17.91 6.15
N ARG A 227 11.49 18.57 6.34
CA ARG A 227 11.67 20.00 6.16
C ARG A 227 12.73 20.21 5.11
N ILE A 228 12.35 20.90 4.02
CA ILE A 228 13.20 21.20 2.87
C ILE A 228 13.35 22.71 2.77
N THR A 229 14.56 23.21 2.94
CA THR A 229 14.88 24.63 2.89
C THR A 229 15.50 24.96 1.54
N PHE A 230 14.99 26.02 0.91
CA PHE A 230 15.44 26.51 -0.38
C PHE A 230 16.27 27.79 -0.20
N PHE A 231 17.32 27.91 -1.00
CA PHE A 231 18.00 29.19 -1.24
C PHE A 231 17.85 29.54 -2.71
N GLY A 232 16.93 30.45 -3.03
CA GLY A 232 16.52 30.71 -4.41
C GLY A 232 15.90 29.46 -5.06
N ASP A 233 16.51 28.96 -6.13
CA ASP A 233 16.10 27.76 -6.86
C ASP A 233 17.01 26.54 -6.54
N GLU A 234 17.60 26.50 -5.37
CA GLU A 234 18.47 25.39 -4.94
C GLU A 234 18.01 24.87 -3.57
N ILE A 235 18.02 23.54 -3.39
CA ILE A 235 17.77 22.89 -2.10
C ILE A 235 19.01 23.02 -1.22
N GLU A 236 18.94 23.86 -0.19
CA GLU A 236 20.04 24.13 0.73
C GLU A 236 20.14 23.07 1.82
N GLU A 237 18.99 22.65 2.39
CA GLU A 237 18.96 21.72 3.52
C GLU A 237 17.76 20.78 3.43
N ILE A 238 17.99 19.50 3.81
CA ILE A 238 16.97 18.47 3.95
C ILE A 238 17.10 17.91 5.35
N GLU A 239 16.02 17.96 6.13
CA GLU A 239 15.97 17.39 7.47
C GLU A 239 14.68 16.63 7.74
N SER A 240 14.76 15.61 8.59
CA SER A 240 13.59 15.01 9.25
C SER A 240 13.41 15.60 10.63
N PHE A 241 12.15 15.83 11.02
CA PHE A 241 11.82 16.38 12.32
C PHE A 241 10.55 15.73 12.89
N ASP A 242 10.47 15.76 14.21
CA ASP A 242 9.30 15.30 14.96
C ASP A 242 8.19 16.35 14.89
N LEU A 243 7.00 15.94 14.47
CA LEU A 243 5.86 16.85 14.27
C LEU A 243 5.36 17.51 15.56
N GLN A 244 5.42 16.80 16.69
CA GLN A 244 4.87 17.29 17.95
C GLN A 244 5.81 18.28 18.62
N SER A 245 7.11 17.93 18.68
CA SER A 245 8.11 18.78 19.34
C SER A 245 8.79 19.77 18.41
N GLY A 246 8.67 19.61 17.09
CA GLY A 246 9.39 20.40 16.09
C GLY A 246 10.90 20.14 16.06
N LYS A 247 11.41 19.19 16.87
CA LYS A 247 12.84 18.91 16.98
C LYS A 247 13.35 18.14 15.78
N ARG A 248 14.51 18.54 15.27
CA ARG A 248 15.22 17.82 14.23
C ARG A 248 15.62 16.43 14.73
N ILE A 249 15.29 15.40 13.91
CA ILE A 249 15.67 14.02 14.13
C ILE A 249 17.00 13.74 13.41
N ALA A 250 17.09 14.07 12.12
CA ALA A 250 18.29 13.87 11.32
C ALA A 250 18.40 14.93 10.24
N GLN A 251 19.63 15.22 9.84
CA GLN A 251 19.97 15.95 8.62
C GLN A 251 20.36 14.95 7.55
N MET A 252 19.92 15.16 6.31
CA MET A 252 20.06 14.21 5.21
C MET A 252 20.65 14.91 3.98
N ASN A 253 21.37 14.15 3.13
CA ASN A 253 21.83 14.64 1.85
C ASN A 253 20.84 14.36 0.72
N GLU A 254 19.98 13.36 0.90
CA GLU A 254 18.93 12.96 -0.04
C GLU A 254 17.70 12.45 0.70
N ALA A 255 16.54 12.58 0.10
CA ALA A 255 15.30 12.01 0.59
C ALA A 255 14.36 11.64 -0.55
N SER A 256 13.59 10.57 -0.35
CA SER A 256 12.53 10.15 -1.27
C SER A 256 11.17 10.42 -0.62
N ILE A 257 10.30 11.13 -1.32
CA ILE A 257 8.94 11.44 -0.90
C ILE A 257 8.01 10.60 -1.75
N PHE A 258 7.36 9.62 -1.12
CA PHE A 258 6.41 8.74 -1.78
C PHE A 258 5.04 9.42 -1.85
N PRO A 259 4.21 9.09 -2.87
CA PRO A 259 2.87 9.64 -3.00
C PRO A 259 2.00 9.44 -1.75
N ALA A 260 1.11 10.41 -1.50
CA ALA A 260 0.24 10.39 -0.33
C ALA A 260 -0.92 9.40 -0.43
N ASN A 261 -1.17 8.82 -1.60
CA ASN A 261 -2.22 7.82 -1.82
C ASN A 261 -1.73 6.73 -2.78
N LEU A 262 -2.30 5.52 -2.65
CA LEU A 262 -1.96 4.37 -3.51
C LEU A 262 -2.43 4.54 -4.97
N TYR A 263 -3.46 5.34 -5.22
CA TYR A 263 -4.04 5.58 -6.54
C TYR A 263 -3.57 6.94 -7.08
N VAL A 264 -2.32 7.01 -7.50
CA VAL A 264 -1.76 8.19 -8.18
C VAL A 264 -1.96 8.03 -9.68
N THR A 265 -2.42 9.09 -10.33
CA THR A 265 -2.61 9.13 -11.78
C THR A 265 -1.91 10.34 -12.36
N ASN A 266 -1.27 10.17 -13.52
CA ASN A 266 -0.73 11.28 -14.28
C ASN A 266 -1.87 12.21 -14.72
N LYS A 267 -1.74 13.53 -14.50
CA LYS A 267 -2.75 14.52 -14.89
C LYS A 267 -3.11 14.47 -16.37
N ASP A 268 -2.15 14.15 -17.24
CA ASP A 268 -2.39 14.05 -18.68
C ASP A 268 -3.40 12.94 -19.02
N ARG A 269 -3.42 11.86 -18.22
CA ARG A 269 -4.36 10.74 -18.36
C ARG A 269 -5.66 10.93 -17.60
N GLN A 270 -5.70 11.82 -16.59
CA GLN A 270 -6.87 12.02 -15.74
C GLN A 270 -8.11 12.40 -16.56
N MET A 271 -7.97 13.31 -17.52
CA MET A 271 -9.08 13.70 -18.38
C MET A 271 -9.59 12.56 -19.27
N GLU A 272 -8.69 11.73 -19.80
CA GLU A 272 -9.08 10.56 -20.59
C GLU A 272 -9.85 9.54 -19.73
N VAL A 273 -9.37 9.31 -18.49
CA VAL A 273 -10.03 8.43 -17.50
C VAL A 273 -11.43 8.96 -17.16
N LEU A 274 -11.56 10.25 -16.84
CA LEU A 274 -12.86 10.85 -16.51
C LEU A 274 -13.84 10.78 -17.68
N ASN A 275 -13.39 11.02 -18.91
CA ASN A 275 -14.21 10.87 -20.11
C ASN A 275 -14.66 9.40 -20.30
N ALA A 276 -13.77 8.44 -20.13
CA ALA A 276 -14.10 7.02 -20.25
C ALA A 276 -15.12 6.56 -19.17
N ILE A 277 -14.99 7.04 -17.93
CA ILE A 277 -15.98 6.80 -16.86
C ILE A 277 -17.33 7.42 -17.23
N GLN A 278 -17.34 8.67 -17.74
CA GLN A 278 -18.57 9.37 -18.17
C GLN A 278 -19.27 8.65 -19.33
N ASP A 279 -18.51 8.14 -20.29
CA ASP A 279 -19.07 7.41 -21.43
C ASP A 279 -19.72 6.08 -20.99
N GLU A 280 -19.07 5.33 -20.09
CA GLU A 280 -19.65 4.10 -19.54
C GLU A 280 -20.89 4.41 -18.67
N LEU A 281 -20.85 5.47 -17.87
CA LEU A 281 -22.02 5.94 -17.10
C LEU A 281 -23.22 6.22 -18.03
N ASN A 282 -23.00 6.98 -19.09
CA ASN A 282 -24.06 7.32 -20.06
C ASN A 282 -24.65 6.08 -20.73
N ALA A 283 -23.82 5.09 -21.04
CA ALA A 283 -24.26 3.84 -21.61
C ALA A 283 -25.12 3.03 -20.61
N GLN A 284 -24.69 2.97 -19.35
CA GLN A 284 -25.38 2.23 -18.30
C GLN A 284 -26.71 2.87 -17.90
N VAL A 285 -26.76 4.19 -17.79
CA VAL A 285 -27.99 4.94 -17.54
C VAL A 285 -29.04 4.64 -18.63
N LYS A 286 -28.66 4.73 -19.90
CA LYS A 286 -29.55 4.39 -21.03
C LYS A 286 -30.02 2.92 -21.00
N TYR A 287 -29.15 2.03 -20.55
CA TYR A 287 -29.51 0.62 -20.39
C TYR A 287 -30.60 0.44 -19.31
N PHE A 288 -30.41 1.04 -18.14
CA PHE A 288 -31.41 0.97 -17.06
C PHE A 288 -32.73 1.65 -17.42
N GLU A 289 -32.69 2.81 -18.07
CA GLU A 289 -33.91 3.52 -18.54
C GLU A 289 -34.71 2.66 -19.53
N ARG A 290 -34.00 2.02 -20.48
CA ARG A 290 -34.65 1.15 -21.47
C ARG A 290 -35.32 -0.07 -20.82
N ASP A 291 -34.69 -0.62 -19.78
CA ASP A 291 -35.21 -1.78 -19.05
C ASP A 291 -36.24 -1.39 -17.96
N GLY A 292 -36.59 -0.09 -17.80
CA GLY A 292 -37.57 0.41 -16.86
C GLY A 292 -37.05 0.64 -15.45
N HIS A 293 -35.74 0.54 -15.22
CA HIS A 293 -35.06 0.72 -13.92
C HIS A 293 -34.68 2.20 -13.70
N TYR A 294 -35.67 3.10 -13.69
CA TYR A 294 -35.43 4.54 -13.62
C TYR A 294 -34.77 5.00 -12.31
N LEU A 295 -35.06 4.32 -11.21
CA LEU A 295 -34.49 4.67 -9.89
C LEU A 295 -33.00 4.34 -9.84
N GLU A 296 -32.64 3.16 -10.34
CA GLU A 296 -31.24 2.72 -10.46
C GLU A 296 -30.46 3.64 -11.42
N ALA A 297 -31.05 4.00 -12.56
CA ALA A 297 -30.50 4.95 -13.51
C ALA A 297 -30.17 6.29 -12.86
N LYS A 298 -31.10 6.87 -12.10
CA LYS A 298 -30.92 8.14 -11.38
C LYS A 298 -29.80 8.04 -10.33
N ARG A 299 -29.81 7.00 -9.52
CA ARG A 299 -28.84 6.82 -8.42
C ARG A 299 -27.42 6.65 -8.93
N ILE A 300 -27.22 5.79 -9.95
CA ILE A 300 -25.89 5.62 -10.53
C ILE A 300 -25.38 6.91 -11.16
N TYR A 301 -26.27 7.66 -11.83
CA TYR A 301 -25.91 8.95 -12.42
C TYR A 301 -25.45 9.95 -11.35
N GLU A 302 -26.23 10.16 -10.30
CA GLU A 302 -25.91 11.09 -9.22
C GLU A 302 -24.58 10.73 -8.53
N ARG A 303 -24.40 9.46 -8.21
CA ARG A 303 -23.20 8.99 -7.52
C ARG A 303 -21.94 9.12 -8.36
N VAL A 304 -21.96 8.56 -9.58
CA VAL A 304 -20.75 8.57 -10.43
C VAL A 304 -20.41 9.99 -10.87
N THR A 305 -21.40 10.87 -11.07
CA THR A 305 -21.16 12.30 -11.35
C THR A 305 -20.45 12.95 -10.16
N PHE A 306 -20.89 12.69 -8.92
CA PHE A 306 -20.20 13.18 -7.73
C PHE A 306 -18.76 12.65 -7.63
N ASP A 307 -18.55 11.37 -7.85
CA ASP A 307 -17.22 10.77 -7.84
C ASP A 307 -16.29 11.38 -8.91
N ILE A 308 -16.81 11.65 -10.12
CA ILE A 308 -16.08 12.34 -11.21
C ILE A 308 -15.65 13.73 -10.78
N GLU A 309 -16.54 14.50 -10.13
CA GLU A 309 -16.22 15.83 -9.61
C GLU A 309 -15.13 15.76 -8.55
N MET A 310 -15.22 14.84 -7.59
CA MET A 310 -14.19 14.62 -6.57
C MET A 310 -12.83 14.25 -7.18
N ILE A 311 -12.80 13.34 -8.15
CA ILE A 311 -11.56 12.98 -8.84
C ILE A 311 -10.99 14.17 -9.61
N ARG A 312 -11.82 15.01 -10.23
CA ARG A 312 -11.39 16.19 -10.97
C ARG A 312 -10.75 17.23 -10.08
N GLU A 313 -11.36 17.51 -8.92
CA GLU A 313 -10.92 18.57 -8.01
C GLU A 313 -9.79 18.12 -7.08
N LEU A 314 -9.89 16.90 -6.52
CA LEU A 314 -9.00 16.42 -5.49
C LEU A 314 -8.01 15.35 -5.99
N GLY A 315 -8.22 14.80 -7.19
CA GLY A 315 -7.42 13.70 -7.72
C GLY A 315 -7.86 12.30 -7.24
N TYR A 316 -8.80 12.21 -6.32
CA TYR A 316 -9.33 10.94 -5.79
C TYR A 316 -10.79 11.07 -5.34
N CYS A 317 -11.46 9.93 -5.13
CA CYS A 317 -12.78 9.86 -4.47
C CYS A 317 -12.82 8.68 -3.49
N THR A 318 -13.82 8.67 -2.62
CA THR A 318 -14.10 7.54 -1.75
C THR A 318 -14.50 6.32 -2.60
N GLY A 319 -13.75 5.20 -2.47
CA GLY A 319 -13.98 4.03 -3.31
C GLY A 319 -13.37 4.12 -4.71
N VAL A 320 -12.30 4.92 -4.87
CA VAL A 320 -11.55 5.06 -6.13
C VAL A 320 -11.10 3.73 -6.72
N GLU A 321 -10.96 2.69 -5.90
CA GLU A 321 -10.67 1.33 -6.33
C GLU A 321 -11.72 0.75 -7.30
N ASN A 322 -12.96 1.24 -7.25
CA ASN A 322 -14.03 0.83 -8.18
C ASN A 322 -13.75 1.31 -9.61
N TYR A 323 -12.97 2.38 -9.75
CA TYR A 323 -12.56 2.97 -11.03
C TYR A 323 -11.17 2.54 -11.47
N SER A 324 -10.49 1.65 -10.71
CA SER A 324 -9.10 1.23 -10.97
C SER A 324 -8.87 0.73 -12.40
N ARG A 325 -9.87 0.10 -13.03
CA ARG A 325 -9.80 -0.35 -14.41
C ARG A 325 -9.50 0.78 -15.39
N PHE A 326 -10.10 1.93 -15.20
CA PHE A 326 -9.89 3.11 -16.05
C PHE A 326 -8.52 3.74 -15.80
N PHE A 327 -8.14 3.87 -14.52
CA PHE A 327 -6.83 4.39 -14.13
C PHE A 327 -5.68 3.55 -14.67
N ASP A 328 -5.82 2.22 -14.62
CA ASP A 328 -4.82 1.27 -15.10
C ASP A 328 -4.88 1.02 -16.61
N ASN A 329 -5.86 1.59 -17.32
CA ASN A 329 -6.16 1.31 -18.74
C ASN A 329 -6.30 -0.20 -19.03
N ARG A 330 -6.94 -0.94 -18.10
CA ARG A 330 -7.15 -2.38 -18.20
C ARG A 330 -8.38 -2.71 -19.03
N LYS A 331 -8.29 -3.78 -19.81
CA LYS A 331 -9.46 -4.33 -20.49
C LYS A 331 -10.44 -4.92 -19.47
N PRO A 332 -11.77 -4.86 -19.71
CA PRO A 332 -12.75 -5.57 -18.91
C PRO A 332 -12.39 -7.04 -18.73
N GLY A 333 -12.54 -7.57 -17.49
CA GLY A 333 -12.24 -8.97 -17.18
C GLY A 333 -10.76 -9.27 -16.88
N THR A 334 -9.87 -8.28 -16.92
CA THR A 334 -8.48 -8.44 -16.44
C THR A 334 -8.38 -8.13 -14.95
N ARG A 335 -7.57 -8.91 -14.23
CA ARG A 335 -7.41 -8.67 -12.78
C ARG A 335 -6.81 -7.29 -12.48
N PRO A 336 -7.20 -6.64 -11.38
CA PRO A 336 -6.53 -5.42 -10.92
C PRO A 336 -5.10 -5.71 -10.45
N PHE A 337 -4.28 -4.66 -10.38
CA PHE A 337 -3.03 -4.73 -9.64
C PHE A 337 -3.31 -4.97 -8.16
N CYS A 338 -2.45 -5.73 -7.53
CA CYS A 338 -2.54 -6.06 -6.11
C CYS A 338 -1.15 -6.04 -5.47
N LEU A 339 -1.06 -6.30 -4.17
CA LEU A 339 0.22 -6.25 -3.45
C LEU A 339 1.31 -7.14 -4.08
N LEU A 340 0.93 -8.26 -4.69
CA LEU A 340 1.88 -9.17 -5.35
C LEU A 340 2.63 -8.51 -6.51
N ASP A 341 2.02 -7.53 -7.19
CA ASP A 341 2.63 -6.82 -8.31
C ASP A 341 3.70 -5.79 -7.88
N TYR A 342 3.78 -5.50 -6.58
CA TYR A 342 4.81 -4.63 -6.00
C TYR A 342 6.08 -5.40 -5.60
N PHE A 343 6.00 -6.72 -5.51
CA PHE A 343 7.15 -7.57 -5.23
C PHE A 343 8.03 -7.79 -6.47
N PRO A 344 9.35 -7.98 -6.29
CA PRO A 344 10.19 -8.44 -7.39
C PRO A 344 9.85 -9.89 -7.77
N ASN A 345 10.19 -10.31 -8.98
CA ASN A 345 9.84 -11.65 -9.50
C ASN A 345 10.41 -12.83 -8.68
N ASP A 346 11.44 -12.59 -7.88
CA ASP A 346 12.16 -13.61 -7.11
C ASP A 346 11.84 -13.58 -5.59
N PHE A 347 10.65 -13.14 -5.21
CA PHE A 347 10.23 -13.13 -3.81
C PHE A 347 9.81 -14.51 -3.29
N LEU A 348 9.85 -14.69 -1.97
CA LEU A 348 9.36 -15.88 -1.29
C LEU A 348 7.93 -15.65 -0.80
N MET A 349 7.01 -16.52 -1.17
CA MET A 349 5.63 -16.49 -0.67
C MET A 349 5.41 -17.60 0.35
N ILE A 350 4.96 -17.24 1.54
CA ILE A 350 4.64 -18.15 2.63
C ILE A 350 3.14 -18.02 2.92
N VAL A 351 2.43 -19.14 2.87
CA VAL A 351 0.99 -19.18 3.17
C VAL A 351 0.81 -19.88 4.50
N ASP A 352 0.50 -19.10 5.53
CA ASP A 352 0.24 -19.66 6.86
C ASP A 352 -1.14 -20.31 6.91
N GLU A 353 -1.24 -21.42 7.66
CA GLU A 353 -2.45 -22.25 7.75
C GLU A 353 -3.12 -22.44 6.37
N SER A 354 -2.33 -22.93 5.40
CA SER A 354 -2.72 -23.02 3.98
C SER A 354 -4.03 -23.79 3.74
N HIS A 355 -4.38 -24.72 4.63
CA HIS A 355 -5.64 -25.47 4.59
C HIS A 355 -6.88 -24.58 4.83
N VAL A 356 -6.73 -23.40 5.45
CA VAL A 356 -7.78 -22.39 5.65
C VAL A 356 -7.61 -21.25 4.64
N THR A 357 -6.40 -20.72 4.48
CA THR A 357 -6.11 -19.55 3.67
C THR A 357 -6.40 -19.77 2.18
N LEU A 358 -6.00 -20.91 1.61
CA LEU A 358 -6.23 -21.19 0.18
C LEU A 358 -7.70 -21.36 -0.19
N PRO A 359 -8.54 -22.12 0.57
CA PRO A 359 -9.97 -22.14 0.36
C PRO A 359 -10.63 -20.78 0.46
N GLN A 360 -10.21 -19.92 1.40
CA GLN A 360 -10.70 -18.56 1.54
C GLN A 360 -10.42 -17.73 0.28
N VAL A 361 -9.19 -17.73 -0.21
CA VAL A 361 -8.80 -17.04 -1.46
C VAL A 361 -9.62 -17.55 -2.64
N ARG A 362 -9.84 -18.87 -2.74
CA ARG A 362 -10.68 -19.47 -3.79
C ARG A 362 -12.14 -18.98 -3.68
N GLY A 363 -12.69 -18.90 -2.47
CA GLY A 363 -14.05 -18.39 -2.25
C GLY A 363 -14.25 -16.93 -2.65
N MET A 364 -13.20 -16.10 -2.52
CA MET A 364 -13.24 -14.70 -2.89
C MET A 364 -13.30 -14.45 -4.39
N HIS A 365 -12.81 -15.37 -5.21
CA HIS A 365 -12.83 -15.25 -6.67
C HIS A 365 -14.25 -15.05 -7.25
N GLY A 366 -15.27 -15.68 -6.67
CA GLY A 366 -16.66 -15.50 -7.09
C GLY A 366 -17.17 -14.08 -6.87
N GLY A 367 -16.82 -13.47 -5.74
CA GLY A 367 -17.18 -12.09 -5.40
C GLY A 367 -16.44 -11.08 -6.28
N ASP A 368 -15.16 -11.31 -6.55
CA ASP A 368 -14.36 -10.45 -7.41
C ASP A 368 -14.87 -10.46 -8.85
N ARG A 369 -15.19 -11.64 -9.39
CA ARG A 369 -15.82 -11.78 -10.72
C ARG A 369 -17.19 -11.10 -10.81
N ALA A 370 -17.96 -11.08 -9.69
CA ALA A 370 -19.24 -10.37 -9.65
C ALA A 370 -19.05 -8.84 -9.65
N ARG A 371 -18.01 -8.33 -8.96
CA ARG A 371 -17.65 -6.91 -8.98
C ARG A 371 -17.20 -6.45 -10.36
N ASP A 372 -16.37 -7.23 -11.05
CA ASP A 372 -15.89 -6.92 -12.39
C ASP A 372 -17.02 -6.83 -13.44
N ARG A 373 -18.11 -7.59 -13.23
CA ARG A 373 -19.35 -7.50 -14.02
C ARG A 373 -20.26 -6.35 -13.61
N LYS A 374 -20.11 -5.83 -12.39
CA LYS A 374 -20.91 -4.77 -11.79
C LYS A 374 -20.12 -3.48 -11.64
N SER A 375 -19.01 -3.31 -12.36
CA SER A 375 -18.10 -2.18 -12.21
C SER A 375 -18.75 -0.80 -12.47
N VAL A 376 -20.04 -0.77 -12.72
CA VAL A 376 -20.86 0.42 -12.82
C VAL A 376 -22.22 0.22 -12.08
N VAL A 377 -22.31 -0.66 -11.08
CA VAL A 377 -23.51 -0.76 -10.23
C VAL A 377 -23.08 -0.82 -8.79
#